data_5e32c2e5dbca511cddb60cbbdd1d8ea1
#
_entry.id   5e32c2e5dbca511cddb60cbbdd1d8ea1
#
_cell.length_a   1.000
_cell.length_b   1.000
_cell.length_c   1.000
_cell.angle_alpha   90.00
_cell.angle_beta   90.00
_cell.angle_gamma   90.00
#
_symmetry.space_group_name_H-M   'P 1'
#
loop_
_entity.id
_entity.type
_entity.pdbx_description
1 polymer ?
#
loop_
_entity_poly.entity_id
_entity_poly.type
_entity_poly.pdbx_seq_one_letter_code
_entity_poly.pdbx_strand_id
1 'polypeptide(L)'
;MRIFFRYFFKLVHAVVGPVLLLWDWLTSPEGIQRSSQAQQLIDDKTRNLTLYQLRSCPYCIRVRRAIKRHSLNIETRDALRDTVSRKQLLEGGGEIKVPCLKIMDEQGNATWMYESAAIVRHLEERVIHPA
;
A
#
# COMPACT_ATOMS: atom_id res chain seq x y z
N MET A 1 -22.10 -9.85 30.07
CA MET A 1 -20.89 -9.07 29.82
C MET A 1 -20.15 -9.48 28.53
N ARG A 2 -19.92 -10.78 28.29
CA ARG A 2 -19.28 -11.24 27.05
C ARG A 2 -20.01 -10.80 25.78
N ILE A 3 -21.34 -10.83 25.78
CA ILE A 3 -22.17 -10.41 24.66
C ILE A 3 -22.06 -8.91 24.42
N PHE A 4 -22.05 -8.11 25.48
CA PHE A 4 -21.89 -6.65 25.40
C PHE A 4 -20.55 -6.27 24.77
N PHE A 5 -19.46 -6.89 25.18
CA PHE A 5 -18.13 -6.66 24.60
C PHE A 5 -18.07 -7.06 23.14
N ARG A 6 -18.70 -8.17 22.75
CA ARG A 6 -18.75 -8.60 21.36
C ARG A 6 -19.45 -7.56 20.46
N TYR A 7 -20.61 -7.08 20.89
CA TYR A 7 -21.33 -6.05 20.15
C TYR A 7 -20.62 -4.70 20.16
N PHE A 8 -20.01 -4.37 21.28
CA PHE A 8 -19.19 -3.16 21.39
C PHE A 8 -18.02 -3.18 20.42
N PHE A 9 -17.25 -4.27 20.36
CA PHE A 9 -16.15 -4.39 19.43
C PHE A 9 -16.61 -4.40 17.97
N LYS A 10 -17.72 -5.07 17.66
CA LYS A 10 -18.30 -5.03 16.31
C LYS A 10 -18.71 -3.61 15.92
N LEU A 11 -19.33 -2.89 16.84
CA LEU A 11 -19.73 -1.51 16.61
C LEU A 11 -18.52 -0.61 16.40
N VAL A 12 -17.49 -0.77 17.23
CA VAL A 12 -16.24 -0.01 17.11
C VAL A 12 -15.59 -0.28 15.74
N HIS A 13 -15.48 -1.52 15.33
CA HIS A 13 -14.91 -1.86 14.01
C HIS A 13 -15.77 -1.31 12.86
N ALA A 14 -17.09 -1.38 12.99
CA ALA A 14 -18.01 -0.86 11.97
C ALA A 14 -17.92 0.65 11.82
N VAL A 15 -17.61 1.37 12.90
CA VAL A 15 -17.48 2.83 12.91
C VAL A 15 -16.07 3.28 12.55
N VAL A 16 -15.05 2.60 13.10
CA VAL A 16 -13.64 2.99 12.92
C VAL A 16 -13.20 2.84 11.46
N GLY A 17 -13.61 1.79 10.76
CA GLY A 17 -13.24 1.59 9.37
C GLY A 17 -13.65 2.75 8.45
N PRO A 18 -14.95 3.09 8.38
CA PRO A 18 -15.42 4.24 7.59
C PRO A 18 -14.83 5.57 8.05
N VAL A 19 -14.65 5.77 9.36
CA VAL A 19 -14.06 6.99 9.91
C VAL A 19 -12.61 7.15 9.46
N LEU A 20 -11.82 6.07 9.47
CA LEU A 20 -10.44 6.09 8.99
C LEU A 20 -10.37 6.43 7.50
N LEU A 21 -11.27 5.87 6.69
CA LEU A 21 -11.32 6.15 5.25
C LEU A 21 -11.72 7.61 4.99
N LEU A 22 -12.68 8.13 5.74
CA LEU A 22 -13.09 9.51 5.64
C LEU A 22 -11.98 10.46 6.07
N TRP A 23 -11.32 10.15 7.17
CA TRP A 23 -10.16 10.91 7.66
C TRP A 23 -9.05 10.93 6.61
N ASP A 24 -8.72 9.76 6.05
CA ASP A 24 -7.71 9.65 5.00
C ASP A 24 -8.09 10.49 3.77
N TRP A 25 -9.35 10.43 3.35
CA TRP A 25 -9.83 11.23 2.22
C TRP A 25 -9.74 12.74 2.49
N LEU A 26 -10.17 13.18 3.67
CA LEU A 26 -10.16 14.60 4.04
C LEU A 26 -8.75 15.15 4.25
N THR A 27 -7.83 14.34 4.78
CA THR A 27 -6.46 14.73 5.09
C THR A 27 -5.44 14.24 4.06
N SER A 28 -5.93 13.65 2.97
CA SER A 28 -5.06 13.09 1.93
C SER A 28 -4.13 14.18 1.36
N PRO A 29 -2.82 13.90 1.26
CA PRO A 29 -1.89 14.88 0.74
C PRO A 29 -2.13 15.16 -0.74
N GLU A 30 -1.86 16.36 -1.16
CA GLU A 30 -1.78 16.67 -2.59
C GLU A 30 -0.49 16.09 -3.14
N GLY A 31 -0.59 15.50 -4.36
CA GLY A 31 0.58 14.95 -5.02
C GLY A 31 1.52 16.06 -5.52
N ILE A 32 2.81 15.78 -5.48
CA ILE A 32 3.81 16.63 -6.08
C ILE A 32 3.56 16.70 -7.59
N GLN A 33 3.62 17.91 -8.14
CA GLN A 33 3.53 18.09 -9.59
C GLN A 33 4.94 18.12 -10.18
N ARG A 34 5.15 17.30 -11.21
CA ARG A 34 6.41 17.22 -11.93
C ARG A 34 6.16 17.56 -13.39
N SER A 35 7.25 17.95 -14.11
CA SER A 35 7.19 18.02 -15.56
C SER A 35 6.86 16.65 -16.15
N SER A 36 6.32 16.61 -17.37
CA SER A 36 5.98 15.34 -18.04
C SER A 36 7.19 14.42 -18.15
N GLN A 37 8.37 14.95 -18.41
CA GLN A 37 9.61 14.19 -18.52
C GLN A 37 10.03 13.61 -17.16
N ALA A 38 9.98 14.41 -16.10
CA ALA A 38 10.33 13.96 -14.75
C ALA A 38 9.35 12.90 -14.23
N GLN A 39 8.05 13.08 -14.49
CA GLN A 39 7.03 12.12 -14.12
C GLN A 39 7.22 10.80 -14.86
N GLN A 40 7.57 10.83 -16.14
CA GLN A 40 7.83 9.63 -16.93
C GLN A 40 9.01 8.82 -16.36
N LEU A 41 10.08 9.48 -15.93
CA LEU A 41 11.21 8.81 -15.30
C LEU A 41 10.79 8.09 -14.01
N ILE A 42 9.95 8.74 -13.20
CA ILE A 42 9.40 8.13 -11.98
C ILE A 42 8.47 6.96 -12.32
N ASP A 43 7.59 7.12 -13.31
CA ASP A 43 6.67 6.06 -13.74
C ASP A 43 7.43 4.82 -14.24
N ASP A 44 8.54 5.02 -14.94
CA ASP A 44 9.39 3.92 -15.39
C ASP A 44 10.02 3.17 -14.22
N LYS A 45 10.39 3.88 -13.15
CA LYS A 45 10.94 3.26 -11.93
C LYS A 45 9.90 2.50 -11.11
N THR A 46 8.63 2.88 -11.20
CA THR A 46 7.55 2.25 -10.43
C THR A 46 6.81 1.16 -11.20
N ARG A 47 7.11 0.99 -12.48
CA ARG A 47 6.44 0.02 -13.36
C ARG A 47 6.57 -1.42 -12.85
N ASN A 48 7.67 -1.74 -12.18
CA ASN A 48 7.96 -3.06 -11.64
C ASN A 48 7.48 -3.25 -10.19
N LEU A 49 6.70 -2.33 -9.66
CA LEU A 49 6.21 -2.38 -8.29
C LEU A 49 4.72 -2.70 -8.27
N THR A 50 4.33 -3.57 -7.33
CA THR A 50 2.93 -3.90 -7.06
C THR A 50 2.70 -3.88 -5.55
N LEU A 51 1.70 -3.12 -5.10
CA LEU A 51 1.34 -3.05 -3.69
C LEU A 51 0.13 -3.95 -3.41
N TYR A 52 0.33 -4.95 -2.57
CA TYR A 52 -0.75 -5.78 -2.03
C TYR A 52 -1.23 -5.13 -0.74
N GLN A 53 -2.51 -4.81 -0.68
CA GLN A 53 -3.07 -4.00 0.39
C GLN A 53 -4.49 -4.39 0.75
N LEU A 54 -4.98 -3.80 1.84
CA LEU A 54 -6.39 -3.77 2.21
C LEU A 54 -6.79 -2.30 2.36
N ARG A 55 -7.93 -1.93 1.81
CA ARG A 55 -8.36 -0.54 1.73
C ARG A 55 -8.46 0.15 3.10
N SER A 56 -8.98 -0.54 4.11
CA SER A 56 -9.21 0.02 5.44
C SER A 56 -8.09 -0.22 6.45
N CYS A 57 -7.00 -0.85 6.04
CA CYS A 57 -5.86 -1.10 6.93
C CYS A 57 -5.08 0.19 7.19
N PRO A 58 -4.86 0.60 8.46
CA PRO A 58 -4.11 1.83 8.77
C PRO A 58 -2.69 1.84 8.20
N TYR A 59 -2.01 0.72 8.24
CA TYR A 59 -0.65 0.60 7.68
C TYR A 59 -0.64 0.69 6.16
N CYS A 60 -1.67 0.17 5.50
CA CYS A 60 -1.84 0.32 4.05
C CYS A 60 -2.16 1.77 3.69
N ILE A 61 -2.96 2.45 4.48
CA ILE A 61 -3.27 3.87 4.30
C ILE A 61 -1.97 4.70 4.36
N ARG A 62 -1.09 4.39 5.30
CA ARG A 62 0.21 5.05 5.43
C ARG A 62 1.04 4.96 4.14
N VAL A 63 1.10 3.78 3.56
CA VAL A 63 1.84 3.55 2.30
C VAL A 63 1.16 4.28 1.14
N ARG A 64 -0.17 4.19 1.02
CA ARG A 64 -0.91 4.90 -0.03
C ARG A 64 -0.75 6.42 0.05
N ARG A 65 -0.68 6.97 1.27
CA ARG A 65 -0.45 8.41 1.46
C ARG A 65 0.93 8.81 0.96
N ALA A 66 1.96 8.00 1.20
CA ALA A 66 3.29 8.23 0.66
C ALA A 66 3.29 8.17 -0.88
N ILE A 67 2.63 7.16 -1.45
CA ILE A 67 2.48 7.00 -2.90
C ILE A 67 1.81 8.25 -3.50
N LYS A 68 0.74 8.72 -2.89
CA LYS A 68 0.00 9.90 -3.36
C LYS A 68 0.81 11.19 -3.20
N ARG A 69 1.47 11.35 -2.05
CA ARG A 69 2.31 12.52 -1.77
C ARG A 69 3.40 12.72 -2.81
N HIS A 70 4.00 11.64 -3.25
CA HIS A 70 5.09 11.67 -4.21
C HIS A 70 4.63 11.44 -5.65
N SER A 71 3.32 11.39 -5.89
CA SER A 71 2.70 11.18 -7.21
C SER A 71 3.27 9.97 -7.94
N LEU A 72 3.32 8.84 -7.23
CA LEU A 72 3.81 7.58 -7.78
C LEU A 72 2.66 6.80 -8.40
N ASN A 73 2.90 6.18 -9.54
CA ASN A 73 1.94 5.30 -10.22
C ASN A 73 2.33 3.85 -9.95
N ILE A 74 1.77 3.27 -8.90
CA ILE A 74 2.04 1.90 -8.47
C ILE A 74 0.74 1.11 -8.55
N GLU A 75 0.77 -0.06 -9.18
CA GLU A 75 -0.38 -0.96 -9.21
C GLU A 75 -0.71 -1.41 -7.80
N THR A 76 -1.98 -1.32 -7.42
CA THR A 76 -2.47 -1.79 -6.12
C THR A 76 -3.43 -2.97 -6.32
N ARG A 77 -3.32 -3.96 -5.44
CA ARG A 77 -4.18 -5.15 -5.45
C ARG A 77 -4.75 -5.41 -4.07
N ASP A 78 -6.04 -5.75 -4.02
CA ASP A 78 -6.71 -6.11 -2.76
C ASP A 78 -6.37 -7.55 -2.41
N ALA A 79 -5.52 -7.74 -1.41
CA ALA A 79 -5.01 -9.06 -1.02
C ALA A 79 -6.02 -9.91 -0.25
N LEU A 80 -7.14 -9.32 0.21
CA LEU A 80 -8.14 -10.07 0.97
C LEU A 80 -9.40 -10.37 0.16
N ARG A 81 -9.81 -9.45 -0.71
CA ARG A 81 -11.02 -9.62 -1.52
C ARG A 81 -10.74 -10.33 -2.83
N ASP A 82 -9.59 -10.07 -3.44
CA ASP A 82 -9.20 -10.71 -4.68
C ASP A 82 -8.44 -12.01 -4.38
N THR A 83 -9.08 -13.14 -4.68
CA THR A 83 -8.51 -14.46 -4.43
C THR A 83 -7.23 -14.72 -5.20
N VAL A 84 -7.10 -14.19 -6.40
CA VAL A 84 -5.88 -14.30 -7.22
C VAL A 84 -4.73 -13.56 -6.58
N SER A 85 -4.95 -12.31 -6.17
CA SER A 85 -3.94 -11.50 -5.51
C SER A 85 -3.50 -12.11 -4.17
N ARG A 86 -4.47 -12.61 -3.41
CA ARG A 86 -4.19 -13.31 -2.14
C ARG A 86 -3.30 -14.52 -2.34
N LYS A 87 -3.60 -15.33 -3.36
CA LYS A 87 -2.81 -16.51 -3.70
C LYS A 87 -1.39 -16.13 -4.12
N GLN A 88 -1.26 -15.09 -4.95
CA GLN A 88 0.04 -14.58 -5.38
C GLN A 88 0.88 -14.13 -4.17
N LEU A 89 0.26 -13.43 -3.23
CA LEU A 89 0.93 -12.95 -2.02
C LEU A 89 1.42 -14.12 -1.15
N LEU A 90 0.57 -15.12 -0.97
CA LEU A 90 0.93 -16.31 -0.17
C LEU A 90 2.05 -17.11 -0.82
N GLU A 91 1.95 -17.39 -2.13
CA GLU A 91 2.92 -18.19 -2.86
C GLU A 91 4.27 -17.48 -3.02
N GLY A 92 4.23 -16.17 -3.30
CA GLY A 92 5.44 -15.38 -3.51
C GLY A 92 6.09 -14.89 -2.23
N GLY A 93 5.31 -14.28 -1.36
CA GLY A 93 5.81 -13.70 -0.10
C GLY A 93 5.87 -14.66 1.06
N GLY A 94 5.11 -15.74 1.01
CA GLY A 94 5.04 -16.74 2.08
C GLY A 94 4.01 -16.46 3.16
N GLU A 95 3.49 -15.23 3.24
CA GLU A 95 2.54 -14.82 4.26
C GLU A 95 1.44 -13.93 3.65
N ILE A 96 0.21 -14.11 4.11
CA ILE A 96 -0.88 -13.20 3.79
C ILE A 96 -0.88 -12.07 4.82
N LYS A 97 -0.06 -11.06 4.56
CA LYS A 97 0.10 -9.90 5.43
C LYS A 97 0.16 -8.64 4.57
N VAL A 98 -0.55 -7.61 4.96
CA VAL A 98 -0.59 -6.33 4.24
C VAL A 98 -0.13 -5.18 5.15
N PRO A 99 0.48 -4.12 4.63
CA PRO A 99 0.86 -3.96 3.22
C PRO A 99 2.07 -4.82 2.82
N CYS A 100 2.15 -5.19 1.55
CA CYS A 100 3.30 -5.89 1.00
C CYS A 100 3.64 -5.30 -0.38
N LEU A 101 4.87 -4.89 -0.57
CA LEU A 101 5.36 -4.38 -1.85
C LEU A 101 6.13 -5.47 -2.57
N LYS A 102 5.66 -5.84 -3.76
CA LYS A 102 6.35 -6.75 -4.65
C LYS A 102 7.24 -5.94 -5.58
N ILE A 103 8.52 -6.26 -5.59
CA ILE A 103 9.52 -5.58 -6.41
C ILE A 103 10.10 -6.59 -7.40
N MET A 104 9.87 -6.39 -8.69
CA MET A 104 10.45 -7.22 -9.74
C MET A 104 11.77 -6.62 -10.20
N ASP A 105 12.82 -7.44 -10.29
CA ASP A 105 14.07 -7.00 -10.87
C ASP A 105 14.08 -7.22 -12.40
N GLU A 106 15.17 -6.82 -13.06
CA GLU A 106 15.31 -6.96 -14.50
C GLU A 106 15.41 -8.42 -14.95
N GLN A 107 15.81 -9.32 -14.06
CA GLN A 107 15.94 -10.76 -14.33
C GLN A 107 14.64 -11.54 -14.08
N GLY A 108 13.56 -10.84 -13.67
CA GLY A 108 12.29 -11.47 -13.38
C GLY A 108 12.15 -12.05 -11.97
N ASN A 109 13.10 -11.77 -11.08
CA ASN A 109 13.03 -12.19 -9.69
C ASN A 109 12.21 -11.19 -8.88
N ALA A 110 11.37 -11.70 -7.97
CA ALA A 110 10.54 -10.87 -7.12
C ALA A 110 11.09 -10.80 -5.71
N THR A 111 11.14 -9.59 -5.15
CA THR A 111 11.37 -9.34 -3.73
C THR A 111 10.06 -8.90 -3.10
N TRP A 112 9.71 -9.47 -1.96
CA TRP A 112 8.48 -9.19 -1.25
C TRP A 112 8.81 -8.47 0.06
N MET A 113 8.45 -7.20 0.14
CA MET A 113 8.76 -6.37 1.29
C MET A 113 7.50 -6.17 2.12
N TYR A 114 7.54 -6.62 3.36
CA TYR A 114 6.50 -6.38 4.34
C TYR A 114 6.87 -5.17 5.19
N GLU A 115 5.94 -4.67 5.99
CA GLU A 115 6.06 -3.53 6.89
C GLU A 115 6.02 -2.16 6.20
N SER A 116 5.04 -1.36 6.62
CA SER A 116 4.76 -0.07 6.02
C SER A 116 5.94 0.91 6.08
N ALA A 117 6.67 0.94 7.20
CA ALA A 117 7.81 1.83 7.35
C ALA A 117 8.95 1.49 6.37
N ALA A 118 9.23 0.20 6.18
CA ALA A 118 10.24 -0.25 5.24
C ALA A 118 9.84 0.05 3.79
N ILE A 119 8.57 -0.14 3.46
CA ILE A 119 8.02 0.15 2.14
C ILE A 119 8.16 1.65 1.82
N VAL A 120 7.73 2.51 2.73
CA VAL A 120 7.83 3.97 2.55
C VAL A 120 9.28 4.40 2.38
N ARG A 121 10.18 3.87 3.19
CA ARG A 121 11.61 4.14 3.09
C ARG A 121 12.18 3.72 1.74
N HIS A 122 11.81 2.53 1.26
CA HIS A 122 12.24 2.02 -0.05
C HIS A 122 11.81 2.97 -1.17
N LEU A 123 10.53 3.41 -1.14
CA LEU A 123 10.01 4.33 -2.14
C LEU A 123 10.76 5.66 -2.13
N GLU A 124 11.05 6.20 -0.94
CA GLU A 124 11.77 7.47 -0.81
C GLU A 124 13.24 7.36 -1.24
N GLU A 125 13.94 6.33 -0.81
CA GLU A 125 15.37 6.18 -1.06
C GLU A 125 15.71 5.66 -2.45
N ARG A 126 14.91 4.74 -2.98
CA ARG A 126 15.22 4.04 -4.23
C ARG A 126 14.49 4.57 -5.45
N VAL A 127 13.31 5.14 -5.26
CA VAL A 127 12.48 5.62 -6.36
C VAL A 127 12.59 7.14 -6.50
N ILE A 128 12.39 7.86 -5.39
CA ILE A 128 12.31 9.32 -5.40
C ILE A 128 13.70 9.97 -5.36
N HIS A 129 14.57 9.48 -4.49
CA HIS A 129 15.91 9.99 -4.27
C HIS A 129 16.96 8.90 -4.49
N PRO A 130 17.13 8.39 -5.72
CA PRO A 130 18.17 7.39 -5.99
C PRO A 130 19.55 8.03 -5.79
N ALA A 131 20.37 7.35 -5.03
CA ALA A 131 21.75 7.76 -4.81
C ALA A 131 22.58 7.62 -6.09
#